data_41f8bbf94d92c4a4a0b1486976dad43e
#
_entry.id   41f8bbf94d92c4a4a0b1486976dad43e
#
_cell.length_a   1.000
_cell.length_b   1.000
_cell.length_c   1.000
_cell.angle_alpha   90.00
_cell.angle_beta   90.00
_cell.angle_gamma   90.00
#
_symmetry.space_group_name_H-M   'P 1'
#
loop_
_entity.id
_entity.type
_entity.pdbx_description
1 polymer ?
#
loop_
_entity_poly.entity_id
_entity_poly.type
_entity_poly.pdbx_seq_one_letter_code
_entity_poly.pdbx_strand_id
1 'polypeptide(L)'
;LAAELAKDKVRVNTVNPDGVIVGSKIWEGAWAEGRAKANGITVEELPAFYAKRNLLNEIITPNDIANGVFSLVAILDKSTGNIINVDGGMANAFVR
;
A
#
# COMPACT_ATOMS: atom_id res chain seq x y z
N LEU A 1 -13.81 10.32 -11.89
CA LEU A 1 -12.75 11.01 -12.64
C LEU A 1 -12.28 10.19 -13.85
N ALA A 2 -12.11 8.87 -13.70
CA ALA A 2 -11.73 8.03 -14.83
C ALA A 2 -12.74 8.10 -15.97
N ALA A 3 -14.03 8.00 -15.65
CA ALA A 3 -15.09 8.07 -16.65
C ALA A 3 -15.13 9.42 -17.39
N GLU A 4 -14.87 10.50 -16.65
CA GLU A 4 -14.91 11.86 -17.23
C GLU A 4 -13.75 12.10 -18.19
N LEU A 5 -12.58 11.52 -17.91
CA LEU A 5 -11.37 11.76 -18.70
C LEU A 5 -11.14 10.72 -19.80
N ALA A 6 -11.93 9.67 -19.83
CA ALA A 6 -11.76 8.59 -20.81
C ALA A 6 -11.91 9.08 -22.26
N LYS A 7 -12.79 10.03 -22.49
CA LYS A 7 -13.00 10.63 -23.84
C LYS A 7 -11.73 11.29 -24.37
N ASP A 8 -10.88 11.79 -23.49
CA ASP A 8 -9.62 12.43 -23.84
C ASP A 8 -8.45 11.45 -23.83
N LYS A 9 -8.73 10.13 -23.70
CA LYS A 9 -7.73 9.07 -23.62
C LYS A 9 -6.80 9.21 -22.42
N VAL A 10 -7.29 9.82 -21.34
CA VAL A 10 -6.55 9.93 -20.08
C VAL A 10 -7.00 8.81 -19.15
N ARG A 11 -6.06 8.00 -18.71
CA ARG A 11 -6.30 6.90 -17.77
C ARG A 11 -6.13 7.40 -16.33
N VAL A 12 -7.02 6.95 -15.46
CA VAL A 12 -6.96 7.28 -14.03
C VAL A 12 -7.15 6.00 -13.23
N ASN A 13 -6.14 5.62 -12.49
CA ASN A 13 -6.15 4.43 -11.65
C ASN A 13 -5.68 4.78 -10.24
N THR A 14 -5.95 3.89 -9.31
CA THR A 14 -5.61 4.08 -7.90
C THR A 14 -4.74 2.93 -7.42
N VAL A 15 -3.71 3.24 -6.64
CA VAL A 15 -2.92 2.25 -5.91
C VAL A 15 -3.20 2.46 -4.42
N ASN A 16 -3.67 1.41 -3.75
CA ASN A 16 -3.93 1.42 -2.31
C ASN A 16 -2.80 0.68 -1.59
N PRO A 17 -1.89 1.38 -0.94
CA PRO A 17 -0.88 0.73 -0.10
C PRO A 17 -1.42 0.43 1.29
N ASP A 18 -0.79 -0.50 1.99
CA ASP A 18 -1.02 -0.70 3.42
C ASP A 18 0.31 -0.70 4.16
N GLY A 19 0.34 0.02 5.28
CA GLY A 19 1.39 -0.08 6.27
C GLY A 19 2.83 -0.07 5.76
N VAL A 20 3.18 0.85 4.86
CA VAL A 20 4.55 1.01 4.40
C VAL A 20 5.35 1.66 5.52
N ILE A 21 5.99 0.83 6.36
CA ILE A 21 6.70 1.28 7.54
C ILE A 21 8.17 1.60 7.23
N VAL A 22 8.84 0.66 6.59
CA VAL A 22 10.26 0.82 6.22
C VAL A 22 10.37 1.88 5.13
N GLY A 23 11.16 2.91 5.41
CA GLY A 23 11.38 4.00 4.46
C GLY A 23 10.28 5.07 4.45
N SER A 24 9.28 4.97 5.31
CA SER A 24 8.23 5.97 5.45
C SER A 24 8.44 6.80 6.72
N LYS A 25 8.51 8.10 6.59
CA LYS A 25 8.73 9.00 7.72
C LYS A 25 7.59 9.02 8.73
N ILE A 26 6.39 8.70 8.31
CA ILE A 26 5.22 8.68 9.18
C ILE A 26 5.35 7.63 10.30
N TRP A 27 6.18 6.62 10.07
CA TRP A 27 6.40 5.52 11.01
C TRP A 27 7.69 5.69 11.83
N GLU A 28 8.21 6.91 11.89
CA GLU A 28 9.43 7.22 12.63
C GLU A 28 9.11 8.13 13.81
N GLY A 29 10.06 8.25 14.73
CA GLY A 29 10.01 9.17 15.87
C GLY A 29 8.93 8.84 16.87
N ALA A 30 8.34 9.86 17.47
CA ALA A 30 7.40 9.73 18.58
C ALA A 30 6.15 8.92 18.21
N TRP A 31 5.69 9.00 16.96
CA TRP A 31 4.53 8.26 16.53
C TRP A 31 4.80 6.76 16.53
N ALA A 32 5.96 6.34 15.97
CA ALA A 32 6.36 4.94 15.96
C ALA A 32 6.56 4.41 17.37
N GLU A 33 7.20 5.18 18.24
CA GLU A 33 7.40 4.84 19.65
C GLU A 33 6.06 4.63 20.37
N GLY A 34 5.09 5.53 20.15
CA GLY A 34 3.77 5.44 20.73
C GLY A 34 3.01 4.19 20.27
N ARG A 35 3.08 3.87 18.98
CA ARG A 35 2.45 2.67 18.44
C ARG A 35 3.09 1.40 18.98
N ALA A 36 4.42 1.35 19.06
CA ALA A 36 5.12 0.20 19.59
C ALA A 36 4.75 -0.02 21.05
N LYS A 37 4.76 1.03 21.86
CA LYS A 37 4.40 0.97 23.26
C LYS A 37 2.96 0.50 23.46
N ALA A 38 2.02 1.02 22.66
CA ALA A 38 0.61 0.64 22.75
C ALA A 38 0.39 -0.84 22.44
N ASN A 39 1.26 -1.45 21.64
CA ASN A 39 1.17 -2.86 21.28
C ASN A 39 2.14 -3.76 22.05
N GLY A 40 2.90 -3.20 23.00
CA GLY A 40 3.82 -3.96 23.86
C GLY A 40 5.03 -4.51 23.12
N ILE A 41 5.48 -3.83 22.07
CA ILE A 41 6.62 -4.25 21.24
C ILE A 41 7.63 -3.10 21.12
N THR A 42 8.80 -3.38 20.56
CA THR A 42 9.81 -2.36 20.24
C THR A 42 9.50 -1.72 18.88
N VAL A 43 10.12 -0.56 18.61
CA VAL A 43 9.98 0.11 17.31
C VAL A 43 10.49 -0.79 16.18
N GLU A 44 11.59 -1.52 16.42
CA GLU A 44 12.19 -2.42 15.45
C GLU A 44 11.27 -3.59 15.08
N GLU A 45 10.36 -3.96 15.97
CA GLU A 45 9.40 -5.03 15.75
C GLU A 45 8.15 -4.59 14.97
N LEU A 46 7.95 -3.28 14.78
CA LEU A 46 6.77 -2.75 14.09
C LEU A 46 6.57 -3.32 12.69
N PRO A 47 7.59 -3.36 11.81
CA PRO A 47 7.39 -3.89 10.46
C PRO A 47 6.85 -5.32 10.46
N ALA A 48 7.45 -6.20 11.26
CA ALA A 48 7.00 -7.58 11.36
C ALA A 48 5.61 -7.70 12.00
N PHE A 49 5.33 -6.85 13.00
CA PHE A 49 4.03 -6.82 13.65
C PHE A 49 2.92 -6.45 12.65
N TYR A 50 3.13 -5.43 11.83
CA TYR A 50 2.14 -5.02 10.82
C TYR A 50 2.05 -6.02 9.68
N ALA A 51 3.15 -6.70 9.32
CA ALA A 51 3.12 -7.74 8.30
C ALA A 51 2.17 -8.89 8.65
N LYS A 52 2.01 -9.20 9.94
CA LYS A 52 1.08 -10.24 10.39
C LYS A 52 -0.38 -9.95 10.07
N ARG A 53 -0.71 -8.70 9.78
CA ARG A 53 -2.07 -8.30 9.42
C ARG A 53 -2.45 -8.72 8.01
N ASN A 54 -1.49 -8.96 7.13
CA ASN A 54 -1.78 -9.36 5.77
C ASN A 54 -1.60 -10.87 5.56
N LEU A 55 -2.26 -11.39 4.55
CA LEU A 55 -2.32 -12.83 4.29
C LEU A 55 -0.97 -13.42 3.90
N LEU A 56 -0.13 -12.63 3.21
CA LEU A 56 1.18 -13.09 2.80
C LEU A 56 2.21 -13.04 3.93
N ASN A 57 1.89 -12.34 5.03
CA ASN A 57 2.80 -12.08 6.13
C ASN A 57 4.11 -11.46 5.64
N GLU A 58 4.00 -10.48 4.75
CA GLU A 58 5.13 -9.82 4.13
C GLU A 58 5.17 -8.34 4.50
N ILE A 59 6.38 -7.80 4.61
CA ILE A 59 6.59 -6.37 4.82
C ILE A 59 6.38 -5.65 3.50
N ILE A 60 5.50 -4.64 3.49
CA ILE A 60 5.26 -3.82 2.30
C ILE A 60 6.24 -2.66 2.30
N THR A 61 7.00 -2.54 1.24
CA THR A 61 8.05 -1.52 1.10
C THR A 61 7.64 -0.45 0.09
N PRO A 62 8.30 0.74 0.11
CA PRO A 62 8.07 1.74 -0.93
C PRO A 62 8.29 1.19 -2.34
N ASN A 63 9.25 0.27 -2.51
CA ASN A 63 9.50 -0.33 -3.81
C ASN A 63 8.33 -1.18 -4.30
N ASP A 64 7.62 -1.85 -3.39
CA ASP A 64 6.42 -2.62 -3.74
C ASP A 64 5.33 -1.70 -4.29
N ILE A 65 5.15 -0.53 -3.66
CA ILE A 65 4.18 0.45 -4.13
C ILE A 65 4.62 1.02 -5.48
N ALA A 66 5.89 1.31 -5.65
CA ALA A 66 6.43 1.80 -6.92
C ALA A 66 6.20 0.80 -8.05
N ASN A 67 6.34 -0.50 -7.78
CA ASN A 67 6.05 -1.55 -8.75
C ASN A 67 4.58 -1.56 -9.16
N GLY A 68 3.68 -1.31 -8.22
CA GLY A 68 2.25 -1.17 -8.52
C GLY A 68 1.96 0.00 -9.45
N VAL A 69 2.55 1.16 -9.17
CA VAL A 69 2.42 2.35 -10.01
C VAL A 69 3.01 2.11 -11.40
N PHE A 70 4.20 1.53 -11.46
CA PHE A 70 4.88 1.22 -12.72
C PHE A 70 4.02 0.29 -13.59
N SER A 71 3.41 -0.74 -12.98
CA SER A 71 2.56 -1.68 -13.71
C SER A 71 1.38 -0.98 -14.38
N LEU A 72 0.76 -0.03 -13.70
CA LEU A 72 -0.37 0.72 -14.25
C LEU A 72 0.06 1.70 -15.34
N VAL A 73 1.21 2.32 -15.19
CA VAL A 73 1.71 3.34 -16.12
C VAL A 73 2.29 2.69 -17.38
N ALA A 74 3.11 1.67 -17.22
CA ALA A 74 3.97 1.16 -18.30
C ALA A 74 3.53 -0.18 -18.88
N ILE A 75 2.81 -1.00 -18.12
CA ILE A 75 2.45 -2.36 -18.56
C ILE A 75 0.97 -2.48 -18.86
N LEU A 76 0.12 -2.06 -17.95
CA LEU A 76 -1.33 -2.20 -18.09
C LEU A 76 -1.92 -0.96 -18.78
N ASP A 77 -1.52 -0.73 -20.01
CA ASP A 77 -1.84 0.50 -20.74
C ASP A 77 -3.31 0.61 -21.22
N LYS A 78 -4.08 -0.44 -21.05
CA LYS A 78 -5.51 -0.46 -21.36
C LYS A 78 -6.39 -0.41 -20.12
N SER A 79 -5.80 -0.10 -18.95
CA SER A 79 -6.52 -0.08 -17.69
C SER A 79 -6.85 1.35 -17.28
N THR A 80 -8.11 1.58 -16.93
CA THR A 80 -8.57 2.83 -16.32
C THR A 80 -9.70 2.51 -15.34
N GLY A 81 -9.85 3.34 -14.32
CA GLY A 81 -10.84 3.11 -13.29
C GLY A 81 -10.52 1.94 -12.37
N ASN A 82 -9.31 1.42 -12.40
CA ASN A 82 -8.88 0.30 -11.57
C ASN A 82 -8.37 0.75 -10.21
N ILE A 83 -8.53 -0.14 -9.24
CA ILE A 83 -7.91 0.00 -7.94
C ILE A 83 -7.03 -1.23 -7.74
N ILE A 84 -5.73 -1.02 -7.51
CA ILE A 84 -4.79 -2.09 -7.18
C ILE A 84 -4.40 -1.96 -5.72
N ASN A 85 -4.62 -3.03 -4.95
CA ASN A 85 -4.19 -3.09 -3.57
C ASN A 85 -2.78 -3.68 -3.52
N VAL A 86 -1.87 -2.98 -2.86
CA VAL A 86 -0.50 -3.45 -2.61
C VAL A 86 -0.34 -3.51 -1.10
N ASP A 87 -0.88 -4.55 -0.50
CA ASP A 87 -1.08 -4.65 0.95
C ASP A 87 -0.78 -6.05 1.51
N GLY A 88 -0.24 -6.94 0.70
CA GLY A 88 0.01 -8.32 1.11
C GLY A 88 -1.27 -9.14 1.30
N GLY A 89 -2.42 -8.61 0.91
CA GLY A 89 -3.72 -9.26 1.06
C GLY A 89 -4.38 -8.90 2.39
N MET A 90 -5.14 -7.82 2.40
CA MET A 90 -6.01 -7.46 3.53
C MET A 90 -7.42 -7.93 3.18
N ALA A 91 -7.86 -9.01 3.83
CA ALA A 91 -9.13 -9.66 3.49
C ALA A 91 -10.33 -8.71 3.54
N ASN A 92 -10.31 -7.74 4.46
CA ASN A 92 -11.38 -6.75 4.59
C ASN A 92 -11.47 -5.81 3.38
N ALA A 93 -10.39 -5.70 2.61
CA ALA A 93 -10.33 -4.83 1.43
C ALA A 93 -10.60 -5.59 0.12
N PHE A 94 -10.86 -6.90 0.19
CA PHE A 94 -11.13 -7.68 -1.01
C PHE A 94 -12.43 -7.23 -1.66
N VAL A 95 -12.40 -7.15 -2.97
CA VAL A 95 -13.59 -6.90 -3.78
C VAL A 95 -14.49 -8.13 -3.71
N ARG A 96 -15.77 -7.89 -3.44
CA ARG A 96 -16.76 -8.96 -3.28
C ARG A 96 -17.80 -8.92 -4.38
#